data_c89623f91962fc7cb244450a66bf2ebe
#
_entry.id   c89623f91962fc7cb244450a66bf2ebe
#
_cell.length_a   1.000
_cell.length_b   1.000
_cell.length_c   1.000
_cell.angle_alpha   90.00
_cell.angle_beta   90.00
_cell.angle_gamma   90.00
#
_symmetry.space_group_name_H-M   'P 1'
#
loop_
_entity.id
_entity.type
_entity.pdbx_description
1 polymer ?
#
loop_
_entity_poly.entity_id
_entity_poly.type
_entity_poly.pdbx_seq_one_letter_code
_entity_poly.pdbx_strand_id
1 'polypeptide(L)' 'MKNRLRVLRAEHGWSQADLAGRLSVSRQTVNAIENGRYDPSLPLAFAVARVFGASIETIFDPDSPDLR' A
#
# COMPACT_ATOMS: atom_id res chain seq x y z
N MET A 1 -1.12 3.05 -9.71
CA MET A 1 -1.12 1.57 -9.70
C MET A 1 -2.23 1.07 -8.82
N LYS A 2 -2.97 0.09 -9.28
CA LYS A 2 -4.00 -0.54 -8.47
C LYS A 2 -3.37 -1.37 -7.36
N ASN A 3 -4.05 -1.43 -6.23
CA ASN A 3 -3.54 -2.19 -5.09
C ASN A 3 -4.67 -2.57 -4.16
N ARG A 4 -4.36 -3.46 -3.22
CA ARG A 4 -5.31 -3.95 -2.23
C ARG A 4 -5.07 -3.36 -0.84
N LEU A 5 -4.38 -2.24 -0.76
CA LEU A 5 -3.99 -1.67 0.53
C LEU A 5 -5.18 -1.38 1.42
N ARG A 6 -6.22 -0.78 0.85
CA ARG A 6 -7.43 -0.44 1.62
C ARG A 6 -8.12 -1.69 2.15
N VAL A 7 -8.22 -2.74 1.32
CA VAL A 7 -8.85 -4.00 1.73
C VAL A 7 -8.05 -4.65 2.86
N LEU A 8 -6.74 -4.74 2.71
CA LEU A 8 -5.88 -5.35 3.72
C LEU A 8 -5.93 -4.56 5.02
N ARG A 9 -5.92 -3.25 4.93
CA ARG A 9 -6.03 -2.38 6.10
C ARG A 9 -7.35 -2.64 6.83
N ALA A 10 -8.46 -2.71 6.07
CA ALA A 10 -9.77 -2.96 6.65
C ALA A 10 -9.84 -4.32 7.32
N GLU A 11 -9.22 -5.34 6.73
CA GLU A 11 -9.17 -6.67 7.32
C GLU A 11 -8.47 -6.69 8.66
N HIS A 12 -7.51 -5.79 8.87
CA HIS A 12 -6.80 -5.67 10.14
C HIS A 12 -7.48 -4.69 11.10
N GLY A 13 -8.55 -4.03 10.67
CA GLY A 13 -9.21 -3.04 11.49
C GLY A 13 -8.40 -1.77 11.69
N TRP A 14 -7.51 -1.45 10.75
CA TRP A 14 -6.63 -0.28 10.86
C TRP A 14 -7.17 0.91 10.09
N SER A 15 -7.02 2.10 10.69
CA SER A 15 -7.23 3.36 9.98
C SER A 15 -6.04 3.65 9.07
N GLN A 16 -6.19 4.66 8.19
CA GLN A 16 -5.03 5.11 7.39
C GLN A 16 -3.90 5.59 8.30
N ALA A 17 -4.25 6.26 9.39
CA ALA A 17 -3.26 6.73 10.36
C ALA A 17 -2.53 5.56 11.01
N ASP A 18 -3.24 4.48 11.35
CA ASP A 18 -2.63 3.30 11.94
C ASP A 18 -1.60 2.69 10.98
N LEU A 19 -1.98 2.54 9.72
CA LEU A 19 -1.06 1.97 8.73
C LEU A 19 0.12 2.89 8.49
N ALA A 20 -0.12 4.20 8.41
CA ALA A 20 0.95 5.19 8.23
C ALA A 20 1.98 5.09 9.35
N GLY A 21 1.52 4.94 10.60
CA GLY A 21 2.43 4.77 11.72
C GLY A 21 3.28 3.50 11.61
N ARG A 22 2.68 2.41 11.15
CA ARG A 22 3.40 1.15 10.97
C ARG A 22 4.43 1.20 9.85
N LEU A 23 4.19 2.05 8.86
CA LEU A 23 5.09 2.22 7.71
C LEU A 23 6.08 3.38 7.90
N SER A 24 5.92 4.16 8.96
CA SER A 24 6.73 5.36 9.22
C SER A 24 6.61 6.39 8.09
N VAL A 25 5.39 6.55 7.58
CA VAL A 25 5.09 7.56 6.56
C VAL A 25 3.90 8.39 7.02
N SER A 26 3.57 9.43 6.27
CA SER A 26 2.41 10.27 6.59
C SER A 26 1.12 9.57 6.18
N ARG A 27 0.01 9.98 6.82
CA ARG A 27 -1.30 9.51 6.43
C ARG A 27 -1.62 9.88 4.99
N GLN A 28 -1.18 11.07 4.55
CA GLN A 28 -1.38 11.51 3.18
C GLN A 28 -0.70 10.56 2.18
N THR A 29 0.47 10.02 2.54
CA THR A 29 1.15 9.04 1.69
C THR A 29 0.30 7.78 1.55
N VAL A 30 -0.24 7.26 2.64
CA VAL A 30 -1.11 6.07 2.58
C VAL A 30 -2.31 6.36 1.71
N ASN A 31 -2.96 7.51 1.91
CA ASN A 31 -4.11 7.88 1.12
C ASN A 31 -3.78 7.96 -0.37
N ALA A 32 -2.66 8.58 -0.72
CA ALA A 32 -2.24 8.72 -2.13
C ALA A 32 -1.96 7.35 -2.77
N ILE A 33 -1.36 6.43 -2.03
CA ILE A 33 -1.12 5.08 -2.54
C ILE A 33 -2.45 4.36 -2.77
N GLU A 34 -3.35 4.41 -1.79
CA GLU A 34 -4.64 3.72 -1.89
C GLU A 34 -5.47 4.22 -3.07
N ASN A 35 -5.34 5.49 -3.40
CA ASN A 35 -6.09 6.10 -4.51
C ASN A 35 -5.35 6.00 -5.85
N GLY A 36 -4.20 5.36 -5.90
CA GLY A 36 -3.47 5.17 -7.14
C GLY A 36 -2.76 6.42 -7.65
N ARG A 37 -2.63 7.46 -6.82
CA ARG A 37 -1.97 8.71 -7.22
C ARG A 37 -0.47 8.65 -7.01
N TYR A 38 0.01 7.72 -6.24
CA TYR A 38 1.42 7.63 -5.88
C TYR A 38 1.79 6.16 -5.78
N ASP A 39 2.82 5.78 -6.52
CA ASP A 39 3.35 4.43 -6.42
C ASP A 39 4.49 4.44 -5.41
N PRO A 40 4.48 3.51 -4.45
CA PRO A 40 5.52 3.50 -3.43
C PRO A 40 6.88 3.17 -4.03
N SER A 41 7.93 3.71 -3.40
CA SER A 41 9.29 3.27 -3.70
C SER A 41 9.41 1.79 -3.42
N LEU A 42 10.42 1.15 -3.98
CA LEU A 42 10.65 -0.26 -3.72
C LEU A 42 10.85 -0.55 -2.24
N PRO A 43 11.65 0.21 -1.49
CA PRO A 43 11.76 -0.01 -0.05
C PRO A 43 10.42 0.09 0.67
N LEU A 44 9.58 1.05 0.30
CA LEU A 44 8.27 1.20 0.93
C LEU A 44 7.35 0.03 0.56
N ALA A 45 7.42 -0.44 -0.68
CA ALA A 45 6.62 -1.60 -1.11
C ALA A 45 7.01 -2.84 -0.30
N PHE A 46 8.29 -3.06 -0.05
CA PHE A 46 8.74 -4.17 0.81
C PHE A 46 8.26 -4.00 2.24
N ALA A 47 8.25 -2.77 2.76
CA ALA A 47 7.73 -2.51 4.11
C ALA A 47 6.24 -2.85 4.19
N VAL A 48 5.47 -2.48 3.19
CA VAL A 48 4.04 -2.83 3.11
C VAL A 48 3.87 -4.34 3.11
N ALA A 49 4.65 -5.05 2.30
CA ALA A 49 4.59 -6.50 2.23
C ALA A 49 4.86 -7.13 3.61
N ARG A 50 5.87 -6.64 4.32
CA ARG A 50 6.20 -7.16 5.65
C ARG A 50 5.09 -6.90 6.66
N VAL A 51 4.50 -5.70 6.62
CA VAL A 51 3.44 -5.34 7.57
C VAL A 51 2.23 -6.26 7.41
N PHE A 52 1.89 -6.62 6.20
CA PHE A 52 0.72 -7.47 5.93
C PHE A 52 1.07 -8.95 5.80
N GLY A 53 2.35 -9.30 5.82
CA GLY A 53 2.75 -10.70 5.66
C GLY A 53 2.36 -11.26 4.31
N ALA A 54 2.41 -10.45 3.26
CA ALA A 54 2.01 -10.84 1.91
C ALA A 54 3.07 -10.40 0.91
N SER A 55 3.07 -10.99 -0.27
CA SER A 55 4.02 -10.61 -1.30
C SER A 55 3.62 -9.29 -1.95
N ILE A 56 4.59 -8.59 -2.53
CA ILE A 56 4.34 -7.35 -3.25
C ILE A 56 3.32 -7.61 -4.37
N GLU A 57 3.47 -8.70 -5.09
CA GLU A 57 2.59 -9.02 -6.23
C GLU A 57 1.16 -9.30 -5.79
N THR A 58 0.96 -9.74 -4.57
CA THR A 58 -0.38 -9.95 -4.02
C THR A 58 -1.06 -8.62 -3.70
N ILE A 59 -0.27 -7.63 -3.29
CA ILE A 59 -0.77 -6.34 -2.83
C ILE A 59 -0.93 -5.35 -3.98
N PHE A 60 0.06 -5.28 -4.87
CA PHE A 60 0.10 -4.33 -5.97
C PHE A 60 -0.13 -5.03 -7.29
N ASP A 61 -0.94 -4.42 -8.15
CA ASP A 61 -1.28 -5.00 -9.44
C ASP A 61 -0.30 -4.50 -10.52
N PRO A 62 0.63 -5.36 -10.98
CA PRO A 62 1.60 -4.95 -11.98
C PRO A 62 1.01 -4.87 -13.39
N ASP A 63 -0.19 -5.38 -13.60
CA ASP A 63 -0.83 -5.41 -14.91
C ASP A 63 -1.68 -4.17 -15.18
N SER A 64 -1.46 -3.12 -14.39
CA SER A 64 -2.13 -1.85 -14.61
C SER A 64 -1.82 -1.33 -16.02
N PRO A 65 -2.82 -0.77 -16.73
CA PRO A 65 -2.58 -0.18 -18.05
C PRO A 65 -1.50 0.90 -18.03
N ASP A 66 -1.26 1.52 -16.89
CA ASP A 66 -0.28 2.60 -16.77
C ASP A 66 1.16 2.12 -16.91
N LEU A 67 1.39 0.81 -16.93
CA LEU A 67 2.74 0.25 -17.02
C LEU A 67 3.24 0.13 -18.46
N ARG A 68 2.51 0.62 -19.44
CA ARG A 68 2.88 0.56 -20.84
C ARG A 68 4.01 1.52 -21.18
#